data_c1dd7e5a0ff477e39d9ced3ca1ac6fe0
#
_entry.id   c1dd7e5a0ff477e39d9ced3ca1ac6fe0
#
_cell.length_a   1.000
_cell.length_b   1.000
_cell.length_c   1.000
_cell.angle_alpha   90.00
_cell.angle_beta   90.00
_cell.angle_gamma   90.00
#
_symmetry.space_group_name_H-M   'P 1'
#
loop_
_entity.id
_entity.type
_entity.pdbx_description
1 polymer ?
#
loop_
_entity_poly.entity_id
_entity_poly.type
_entity_poly.pdbx_seq_one_letter_code
_entity_poly.pdbx_strand_id
1 'polypeptide(L)'
;IMRSSWVIGEGHNFVKTMRMLSDRCASADDALEQVTVVDDQLGRLTFTRDMAAAIFHVLESKAPYGTYGCTGSGAVRSWADIARAVFEAANGNGDKVAPVSTADYYASAAGPIASRPVHSALDLSKLESAGFHMPDWEEELGEYLTML
;
A
#
# COMPACT_ATOMS: atom_id res chain seq x y z
N ILE A 1 18.87 2.95 10.82
CA ILE A 1 17.54 2.33 10.95
C ILE A 1 16.69 2.79 9.76
N MET A 2 16.14 1.84 8.99
CA MET A 2 15.10 2.14 8.00
C MET A 2 13.74 1.83 8.61
N ARG A 3 12.81 2.78 8.53
CA ARG A 3 11.39 2.60 8.91
C ARG A 3 10.53 2.64 7.68
N SER A 4 9.63 1.68 7.55
CA SER A 4 8.71 1.56 6.44
C SER A 4 7.29 1.25 6.91
N SER A 5 6.34 1.36 6.00
CA SER A 5 4.95 0.96 6.17
C SER A 5 4.40 0.43 4.84
N TRP A 6 3.32 -0.35 4.89
CA TRP A 6 2.56 -0.83 3.73
C TRP A 6 3.43 -1.48 2.65
N VAL A 7 4.27 -2.42 3.09
CA VAL A 7 5.28 -3.05 2.22
C VAL A 7 4.62 -4.06 1.27
N ILE A 8 4.93 -3.94 -0.02
CA ILE A 8 4.45 -4.78 -1.12
C ILE A 8 5.66 -5.48 -1.77
N GLY A 9 5.53 -6.78 -1.99
CA GLY A 9 6.58 -7.59 -2.61
C GLY A 9 6.03 -8.88 -3.23
N GLU A 10 6.88 -9.90 -3.40
CA GLU A 10 6.53 -11.14 -4.09
C GLU A 10 5.51 -12.01 -3.34
N GLY A 11 5.54 -12.05 -2.03
CA GLY A 11 4.67 -12.89 -1.21
C GLY A 11 3.20 -12.46 -1.26
N HIS A 12 2.39 -13.08 -0.39
CA HIS A 12 1.01 -12.66 -0.17
C HIS A 12 0.97 -11.21 0.36
N ASN A 13 0.17 -10.34 -0.26
CA ASN A 13 0.08 -8.94 0.10
C ASN A 13 -1.28 -8.34 -0.28
N PHE A 14 -1.54 -7.12 0.17
CA PHE A 14 -2.80 -6.42 -0.05
C PHE A 14 -3.14 -6.26 -1.53
N VAL A 15 -2.20 -5.87 -2.38
CA VAL A 15 -2.44 -5.63 -3.81
C VAL A 15 -2.88 -6.91 -4.52
N LYS A 16 -2.17 -8.03 -4.28
CA LYS A 16 -2.56 -9.35 -4.83
C LYS A 16 -3.93 -9.79 -4.34
N THR A 17 -4.24 -9.54 -3.07
CA THR A 17 -5.57 -9.86 -2.51
C THR A 17 -6.66 -9.03 -3.22
N MET A 18 -6.44 -7.73 -3.40
CA MET A 18 -7.41 -6.87 -4.08
C MET A 18 -7.57 -7.26 -5.55
N ARG A 19 -6.49 -7.62 -6.25
CA ARG A 19 -6.56 -8.14 -7.62
C ARG A 19 -7.45 -9.39 -7.70
N MET A 20 -7.19 -10.38 -6.84
CA MET A 20 -8.00 -11.60 -6.78
C MET A 20 -9.48 -11.30 -6.48
N LEU A 21 -9.77 -10.38 -5.57
CA LEU A 21 -11.14 -9.99 -5.23
C LEU A 21 -11.83 -9.24 -6.38
N SER A 22 -11.10 -8.40 -7.12
CA SER A 22 -11.58 -7.75 -8.35
C SER A 22 -11.99 -8.80 -9.39
N ASP A 23 -11.15 -9.82 -9.63
CA ASP A 23 -11.45 -10.90 -10.56
C ASP A 23 -12.72 -11.67 -10.15
N ARG A 24 -12.92 -11.91 -8.84
CA ARG A 24 -14.13 -12.53 -8.31
C ARG A 24 -15.37 -11.67 -8.50
N CYS A 25 -15.28 -10.34 -8.26
CA CYS A 25 -16.39 -9.42 -8.52
C CYS A 25 -16.73 -9.28 -10.00
N ALA A 26 -15.80 -9.59 -10.90
CA ALA A 26 -16.02 -9.58 -12.35
C ALA A 26 -16.60 -10.91 -12.88
N SER A 27 -16.50 -12.00 -12.09
CA SER A 27 -16.97 -13.32 -12.49
C SER A 27 -18.48 -13.45 -12.36
N ALA A 28 -19.15 -13.92 -13.40
CA ALA A 28 -20.58 -14.20 -13.37
C ALA A 28 -20.97 -15.38 -12.47
N ASP A 29 -20.00 -16.24 -12.18
CA ASP A 29 -20.18 -17.46 -11.37
C ASP A 29 -19.91 -17.25 -9.87
N ASP A 30 -19.38 -16.08 -9.47
CA ASP A 30 -19.12 -15.72 -8.08
C ASP A 30 -20.20 -14.75 -7.55
N ALA A 31 -20.70 -15.02 -6.34
CA ALA A 31 -21.69 -14.20 -5.68
C ALA A 31 -21.11 -12.94 -5.01
N LEU A 32 -19.81 -12.64 -5.20
CA LEU A 32 -19.16 -11.48 -4.59
C LEU A 32 -19.55 -10.19 -5.34
N GLU A 33 -20.47 -9.44 -4.77
CA GLU A 33 -20.96 -8.20 -5.39
C GLU A 33 -20.07 -6.99 -5.13
N GLN A 34 -19.47 -6.89 -3.94
CA GLN A 34 -18.59 -5.80 -3.52
C GLN A 34 -17.62 -6.22 -2.41
N VAL A 35 -16.58 -5.42 -2.21
CA VAL A 35 -15.58 -5.61 -1.15
C VAL A 35 -15.54 -4.38 -0.26
N THR A 36 -15.63 -4.59 1.05
CA THR A 36 -15.53 -3.52 2.06
C THR A 36 -14.07 -3.29 2.44
N VAL A 37 -13.58 -2.06 2.32
CA VAL A 37 -12.20 -1.69 2.63
C VAL A 37 -12.13 -0.44 3.49
N VAL A 38 -11.21 -0.44 4.47
CA VAL A 38 -11.01 0.67 5.41
C VAL A 38 -10.57 1.95 4.71
N ASP A 39 -11.21 3.09 5.05
CA ASP A 39 -11.00 4.39 4.39
C ASP A 39 -10.37 5.47 5.30
N ASP A 40 -10.24 5.23 6.58
CA ASP A 40 -9.70 6.15 7.58
C ASP A 40 -8.25 5.83 8.02
N GLN A 41 -7.59 4.91 7.35
CA GLN A 41 -6.16 4.64 7.50
C GLN A 41 -5.44 5.12 6.23
N LEU A 42 -4.54 6.09 6.39
CA LEU A 42 -3.88 6.81 5.31
C LEU A 42 -2.39 6.46 5.24
N GLY A 43 -1.85 6.30 4.02
CA GLY A 43 -0.45 5.97 3.83
C GLY A 43 -0.02 5.99 2.36
N ARG A 44 1.11 5.34 2.12
CA ARG A 44 1.67 5.11 0.78
C ARG A 44 2.21 3.68 0.72
N LEU A 45 2.08 3.03 -0.41
CA LEU A 45 2.70 1.72 -0.64
C LEU A 45 4.23 1.86 -0.67
N THR A 46 4.91 0.82 -0.25
CA THR A 46 6.38 0.72 -0.33
C THR A 46 6.72 -0.59 -1.01
N PHE A 47 7.31 -0.52 -2.20
CA PHE A 47 7.72 -1.73 -2.90
C PHE A 47 9.07 -2.21 -2.37
N THR A 48 9.20 -3.53 -2.18
CA THR A 48 10.42 -4.14 -1.61
C THR A 48 11.66 -3.87 -2.44
N ARG A 49 11.53 -3.76 -3.77
CA ARG A 49 12.60 -3.40 -4.70
C ARG A 49 13.18 -2.03 -4.35
N ASP A 50 12.33 -1.04 -4.17
CA ASP A 50 12.74 0.34 -3.92
C ASP A 50 13.30 0.51 -2.51
N MET A 51 12.71 -0.19 -1.54
CA MET A 51 13.26 -0.24 -0.17
C MET A 51 14.67 -0.86 -0.17
N ALA A 52 14.90 -1.92 -0.94
CA ALA A 52 16.23 -2.52 -1.07
C ALA A 52 17.22 -1.54 -1.71
N ALA A 53 16.82 -0.86 -2.80
CA ALA A 53 17.65 0.16 -3.45
C ALA A 53 18.02 1.31 -2.49
N ALA A 54 17.06 1.80 -1.70
CA ALA A 54 17.29 2.82 -0.68
C ALA A 54 18.30 2.36 0.39
N ILE A 55 18.19 1.10 0.85
CA ILE A 55 19.13 0.51 1.83
C ILE A 55 20.55 0.47 1.24
N PHE A 56 20.71 -0.04 0.02
CA PHE A 56 22.03 -0.10 -0.64
C PHE A 56 22.60 1.30 -0.85
N HIS A 57 21.80 2.26 -1.29
CA HIS A 57 22.25 3.64 -1.45
C HIS A 57 22.78 4.24 -0.14
N VAL A 58 22.05 4.11 0.96
CA VAL A 58 22.46 4.64 2.28
C VAL A 58 23.76 4.01 2.76
N LEU A 59 24.00 2.72 2.47
CA LEU A 59 25.23 2.02 2.84
C LEU A 59 26.41 2.45 1.95
N GLU A 60 26.24 2.49 0.64
CA GLU A 60 27.28 2.82 -0.34
C GLU A 60 27.72 4.29 -0.25
N SER A 61 26.76 5.21 -0.09
CA SER A 61 27.01 6.65 0.07
C SER A 61 27.60 7.00 1.44
N LYS A 62 27.67 6.04 2.38
CA LYS A 62 28.07 6.26 3.77
C LYS A 62 27.26 7.37 4.43
N ALA A 63 25.96 7.41 4.15
CA ALA A 63 25.05 8.41 4.68
C ALA A 63 25.09 8.45 6.23
N PRO A 64 24.85 9.61 6.86
CA PRO A 64 24.91 9.74 8.33
C PRO A 64 24.01 8.73 9.04
N TYR A 65 24.47 8.21 10.16
CA TYR A 65 23.67 7.29 10.99
C TYR A 65 22.37 7.95 11.46
N GLY A 66 21.37 7.12 11.73
CA GLY A 66 20.11 7.55 12.30
C GLY A 66 18.92 6.77 11.73
N THR A 67 17.73 7.33 11.88
CA THR A 67 16.49 6.76 11.35
C THR A 67 16.09 7.48 10.06
N TYR A 68 15.77 6.70 9.05
CA TYR A 68 15.29 7.13 7.74
C TYR A 68 13.85 6.62 7.54
N GLY A 69 12.94 7.50 7.13
CA GLY A 69 11.65 7.10 6.56
C GLY A 69 11.87 6.53 5.15
N CYS A 70 11.18 5.44 4.84
CA CYS A 70 11.31 4.75 3.57
C CYS A 70 9.94 4.19 3.16
N THR A 71 9.09 5.05 2.61
CA THR A 71 7.84 4.68 1.93
C THR A 71 7.90 5.19 0.50
N GLY A 72 7.02 4.74 -0.38
CA GLY A 72 6.87 5.38 -1.69
C GLY A 72 6.62 6.88 -1.55
N SER A 73 6.99 7.67 -2.54
CA SER A 73 6.62 9.08 -2.67
C SER A 73 5.22 9.22 -3.28
N GLY A 74 4.78 10.44 -3.60
CA GLY A 74 3.48 10.70 -4.22
C GLY A 74 2.36 10.97 -3.22
N ALA A 75 1.13 10.81 -3.67
CA ALA A 75 -0.06 11.16 -2.90
C ALA A 75 -0.30 10.20 -1.72
N VAL A 76 -0.76 10.75 -0.59
CA VAL A 76 -1.24 9.94 0.55
C VAL A 76 -2.67 9.49 0.26
N ARG A 77 -2.94 8.19 0.37
CA ARG A 77 -4.24 7.59 0.08
C ARG A 77 -4.69 6.66 1.20
N SER A 78 -5.99 6.37 1.24
CA SER A 78 -6.54 5.34 2.10
C SER A 78 -6.36 3.93 1.51
N TRP A 79 -6.55 2.90 2.32
CA TRP A 79 -6.62 1.52 1.82
C TRP A 79 -7.75 1.33 0.80
N ALA A 80 -8.89 2.00 1.00
CA ALA A 80 -10.01 1.95 0.06
C ALA A 80 -9.65 2.59 -1.29
N ASP A 81 -8.92 3.72 -1.30
CA ASP A 81 -8.46 4.35 -2.54
C ASP A 81 -7.49 3.45 -3.31
N ILE A 82 -6.54 2.82 -2.60
CA ILE A 82 -5.60 1.87 -3.20
C ILE A 82 -6.34 0.66 -3.77
N ALA A 83 -7.32 0.11 -3.02
CA ALA A 83 -8.15 -0.98 -3.51
C ALA A 83 -8.90 -0.60 -4.78
N ARG A 84 -9.50 0.61 -4.85
CA ARG A 84 -10.15 1.11 -6.06
C ARG A 84 -9.20 1.20 -7.24
N ALA A 85 -7.98 1.71 -7.02
CA ALA A 85 -6.98 1.78 -8.08
C ALA A 85 -6.61 0.39 -8.62
N VAL A 86 -6.47 -0.62 -7.75
CA VAL A 86 -6.21 -2.01 -8.16
C VAL A 86 -7.39 -2.59 -8.93
N PHE A 87 -8.62 -2.42 -8.45
CA PHE A 87 -9.84 -2.90 -9.09
C PHE A 87 -10.03 -2.28 -10.47
N GLU A 88 -9.83 -0.96 -10.57
CA GLU A 88 -9.94 -0.23 -11.82
C GLU A 88 -8.91 -0.72 -12.85
N ALA A 89 -7.64 -0.85 -12.44
CA ALA A 89 -6.57 -1.34 -13.31
C ALA A 89 -6.77 -2.81 -13.73
N ALA A 90 -7.38 -3.63 -12.88
CA ALA A 90 -7.57 -5.06 -13.15
C ALA A 90 -8.75 -5.33 -14.10
N ASN A 91 -9.92 -4.79 -13.79
CA ASN A 91 -11.19 -5.15 -14.46
C ASN A 91 -12.12 -3.94 -14.72
N GLY A 92 -11.69 -2.70 -14.48
CA GLY A 92 -12.52 -1.51 -14.62
C GLY A 92 -13.72 -1.48 -13.66
N ASN A 93 -13.58 -2.09 -12.48
CA ASN A 93 -14.66 -2.29 -11.51
C ASN A 93 -14.37 -1.66 -10.13
N GLY A 94 -13.70 -0.50 -10.11
CA GLY A 94 -13.37 0.25 -8.88
C GLY A 94 -14.59 0.64 -8.04
N ASP A 95 -15.78 0.72 -8.63
CA ASP A 95 -17.06 0.95 -7.97
C ASP A 95 -17.47 -0.19 -7.02
N LYS A 96 -16.90 -1.39 -7.19
CA LYS A 96 -17.11 -2.54 -6.31
C LYS A 96 -16.41 -2.43 -4.95
N VAL A 97 -15.59 -1.40 -4.73
CA VAL A 97 -14.95 -1.14 -3.43
C VAL A 97 -15.81 -0.19 -2.60
N ALA A 98 -16.40 -0.71 -1.54
CA ALA A 98 -17.16 0.05 -0.56
C ALA A 98 -16.25 0.54 0.58
N PRO A 99 -16.10 1.87 0.79
CA PRO A 99 -15.31 2.40 1.89
C PRO A 99 -16.05 2.22 3.22
N VAL A 100 -15.28 1.98 4.30
CA VAL A 100 -15.81 1.83 5.66
C VAL A 100 -14.82 2.39 6.68
N SER A 101 -15.30 2.87 7.83
CA SER A 101 -14.40 3.25 8.92
C SER A 101 -13.74 2.02 9.57
N THR A 102 -12.55 2.20 10.16
CA THR A 102 -11.90 1.15 10.96
C THR A 102 -12.83 0.64 12.08
N ALA A 103 -13.58 1.52 12.73
CA ALA A 103 -14.51 1.16 13.79
C ALA A 103 -15.62 0.22 13.29
N ASP A 104 -16.24 0.56 12.17
CA ASP A 104 -17.32 -0.24 11.58
C ASP A 104 -16.80 -1.56 11.00
N TYR A 105 -15.60 -1.55 10.38
CA TYR A 105 -14.98 -2.75 9.84
C TYR A 105 -14.76 -3.83 10.90
N TYR A 106 -14.41 -3.41 12.12
CA TYR A 106 -14.16 -4.30 13.24
C TYR A 106 -15.32 -4.41 14.23
N ALA A 107 -16.48 -3.79 13.97
CA ALA A 107 -17.61 -3.77 14.90
C ALA A 107 -18.11 -5.17 15.33
N SER A 108 -17.94 -6.18 14.48
CA SER A 108 -18.33 -7.57 14.75
C SER A 108 -17.20 -8.48 15.22
N ALA A 109 -15.99 -7.93 15.44
CA ALA A 109 -14.84 -8.75 15.82
C ALA A 109 -14.99 -9.32 17.25
N ALA A 110 -14.78 -10.61 17.39
CA ALA A 110 -14.98 -11.32 18.67
C ALA A 110 -13.82 -11.20 19.68
N GLY A 111 -12.79 -10.38 19.40
CA GLY A 111 -11.59 -10.30 20.24
C GLY A 111 -10.88 -8.96 20.15
N PRO A 112 -9.78 -8.78 20.91
CA PRO A 112 -9.02 -7.54 20.90
C PRO A 112 -8.39 -7.30 19.54
N ILE A 113 -8.58 -6.08 18.99
CA ILE A 113 -8.00 -5.65 17.73
C ILE A 113 -6.79 -4.78 18.03
N ALA A 114 -5.67 -5.08 17.35
CA ALA A 114 -4.49 -4.23 17.44
C ALA A 114 -4.79 -2.83 16.89
N SER A 115 -4.48 -1.80 17.67
CA SER A 115 -4.57 -0.41 17.20
C SER A 115 -3.71 -0.21 15.95
N ARG A 116 -4.27 0.40 14.92
CA ARG A 116 -3.59 0.74 13.69
C ARG A 116 -3.38 2.26 13.59
N PRO A 117 -2.22 2.72 13.10
CA PRO A 117 -2.03 4.15 12.86
C PRO A 117 -3.05 4.67 11.86
N VAL A 118 -3.62 5.83 12.15
CA VAL A 118 -4.46 6.57 11.19
C VAL A 118 -3.61 7.11 10.04
N HIS A 119 -2.33 7.44 10.32
CA HIS A 119 -1.38 7.97 9.35
C HIS A 119 -0.11 7.14 9.32
N SER A 120 0.19 6.54 8.17
CA SER A 120 1.35 5.68 7.95
C SER A 120 2.32 6.22 6.88
N ALA A 121 2.05 7.40 6.29
CA ALA A 121 2.99 8.06 5.40
C ALA A 121 4.16 8.63 6.22
N LEU A 122 5.39 8.28 5.84
CA LEU A 122 6.60 8.71 6.53
C LEU A 122 7.22 9.93 5.84
N ASP A 123 7.95 10.74 6.64
CA ASP A 123 8.78 11.82 6.11
C ASP A 123 10.01 11.23 5.39
N LEU A 124 10.22 11.63 4.14
CA LEU A 124 11.28 11.16 3.26
C LEU A 124 12.48 12.13 3.22
N SER A 125 12.37 13.32 3.80
CA SER A 125 13.32 14.43 3.66
C SER A 125 14.76 14.04 4.01
N LYS A 126 14.95 13.18 5.01
CA LYS A 126 16.29 12.70 5.39
C LYS A 126 16.90 11.75 4.36
N LEU A 127 16.09 10.89 3.74
CA LEU A 127 16.54 10.01 2.67
C LEU A 127 16.88 10.81 1.40
N GLU A 128 16.05 11.79 1.07
CA GLU A 128 16.28 12.72 -0.03
C GLU A 128 17.55 13.55 0.19
N SER A 129 17.78 14.04 1.41
CA SER A 129 19.02 14.74 1.79
C SER A 129 20.27 13.84 1.69
N ALA A 130 20.10 12.54 1.76
CA ALA A 130 21.15 11.55 1.49
C ALA A 130 21.32 11.22 0.01
N GLY A 131 20.55 11.87 -0.87
CA GLY A 131 20.64 11.73 -2.32
C GLY A 131 19.81 10.61 -2.92
N PHE A 132 18.84 10.05 -2.20
CA PHE A 132 17.94 9.03 -2.72
C PHE A 132 16.48 9.50 -2.69
N HIS A 133 15.83 9.48 -3.84
CA HIS A 133 14.40 9.80 -3.99
C HIS A 133 13.62 8.51 -4.19
N MET A 134 12.65 8.27 -3.31
CA MET A 134 11.74 7.13 -3.45
C MET A 134 10.82 7.35 -4.67
N PRO A 135 10.60 6.34 -5.49
CA PRO A 135 9.64 6.40 -6.60
C PRO A 135 8.22 6.73 -6.14
N ASP A 136 7.41 7.25 -7.06
CA ASP A 136 5.98 7.43 -6.84
C ASP A 136 5.29 6.07 -6.76
N TRP A 137 4.56 5.83 -5.67
CA TRP A 137 3.94 4.53 -5.43
C TRP A 137 2.79 4.22 -6.41
N GLU A 138 2.13 5.24 -6.99
CA GLU A 138 1.05 5.02 -7.97
C GLU A 138 1.64 4.51 -9.30
N GLU A 139 2.79 5.06 -9.72
CA GLU A 139 3.53 4.58 -10.89
C GLU A 139 4.04 3.14 -10.68
N GLU A 140 4.66 2.88 -9.52
CA GLU A 140 5.16 1.54 -9.15
C GLU A 140 4.03 0.50 -9.04
N LEU A 141 2.84 0.91 -8.56
CA LEU A 141 1.66 0.05 -8.53
C LEU A 141 1.25 -0.35 -9.94
N GLY A 142 1.26 0.59 -10.89
CA GLY A 142 0.98 0.31 -12.30
C GLY A 142 1.93 -0.75 -12.88
N GLU A 143 3.25 -0.58 -12.67
CA GLU A 143 4.23 -1.57 -13.09
C GLU A 143 4.03 -2.94 -12.41
N TYR A 144 3.82 -2.95 -11.09
CA TYR A 144 3.62 -4.18 -10.33
C TYR A 144 2.42 -4.97 -10.81
N LEU A 145 1.30 -4.31 -11.13
CA LEU A 145 0.09 -4.96 -11.65
C LEU A 145 0.29 -5.61 -13.02
N THR A 146 1.21 -5.08 -13.85
CA THR A 146 1.53 -5.71 -15.14
C THR A 146 2.30 -7.03 -14.99
N MET A 147 2.91 -7.27 -13.83
CA MET A 147 3.68 -8.49 -13.54
C MET A 147 2.83 -9.59 -12.87
N LEU A 148 1.60 -9.29 -12.49
CA LEU A 148 0.66 -10.22 -11.86
C LEU A 148 -0.26 -10.91 -12.89
#